data_0bad85ba5d9f9f1c33ff7f66ded95e83
#
_entry.id   0bad85ba5d9f9f1c33ff7f66ded95e83
#
_cell.length_a   1.000
_cell.length_b   1.000
_cell.length_c   1.000
_cell.angle_alpha   90.00
_cell.angle_beta   90.00
_cell.angle_gamma   90.00
#
_symmetry.space_group_name_H-M   'P 1'
#
loop_
_entity.id
_entity.type
_entity.pdbx_description
1 polymer ?
#
loop_
_entity_poly.entity_id
_entity_poly.type
_entity_poly.pdbx_seq_one_letter_code
_entity_poly.pdbx_strand_id
1 'polypeptide(L)' 'MTKFIEVHRNGASYLINLAHVEEITCDTDGRCVIYFAFSIPDAIEQDYMIPDETYDQIKRKIFEGE' A
#
# COMPACT_ATOMS: atom_id res chain seq x y z
N MET A 1 -18.47 2.51 -1.54
CA MET A 1 -18.12 1.23 -0.90
C MET A 1 -16.62 1.15 -0.67
N THR A 2 -16.23 0.71 0.51
CA THR A 2 -14.81 0.61 0.86
C THR A 2 -14.21 -0.63 0.24
N LYS A 3 -13.02 -0.48 -0.32
CA LYS A 3 -12.31 -1.60 -0.91
C LYS A 3 -11.02 -1.84 -0.16
N PHE A 4 -10.74 -3.10 0.11
CA PHE A 4 -9.48 -3.51 0.74
C PHE A 4 -8.68 -4.37 -0.23
N ILE A 5 -7.37 -4.30 -0.11
CA ILE A 5 -6.49 -5.24 -0.79
C ILE A 5 -5.62 -5.91 0.27
N GLU A 6 -5.23 -7.14 0.00
CA GLU A 6 -4.34 -7.86 0.89
C GLU A 6 -2.91 -7.76 0.39
N VAL A 7 -2.01 -7.37 1.28
CA VAL A 7 -0.59 -7.31 0.96
C VAL A 7 0.18 -8.03 2.04
N HIS A 8 1.43 -8.33 1.76
CA HIS A 8 2.28 -9.07 2.68
C HIS A 8 3.54 -8.29 2.95
N ARG A 9 4.06 -8.45 4.15
CA ARG A 9 5.34 -7.87 4.51
C ARG A 9 5.99 -8.75 5.57
N ASN A 10 7.19 -9.24 5.28
CA ASN A 10 7.98 -10.03 6.22
C ASN A 10 7.20 -11.21 6.78
N GLY A 11 6.41 -11.86 5.92
CA GLY A 11 5.64 -13.03 6.35
C GLY A 11 4.30 -12.73 6.98
N ALA A 12 3.98 -11.48 7.22
CA ALA A 12 2.70 -11.09 7.79
C ALA A 12 1.76 -10.62 6.68
N SER A 13 0.46 -10.76 6.90
CA SER A 13 -0.57 -10.33 5.95
C SER A 13 -1.26 -9.09 6.50
N TYR A 14 -1.55 -8.16 5.61
CA TYR A 14 -2.22 -6.91 5.97
C TYR A 14 -3.35 -6.64 5.01
N LEU A 15 -4.47 -6.15 5.53
CA LEU A 15 -5.56 -5.65 4.70
C LEU A 15 -5.47 -4.13 4.69
N ILE A 16 -5.29 -3.58 3.50
CA ILE A 16 -5.11 -2.14 3.32
C ILE A 16 -6.41 -1.54 2.82
N ASN A 17 -6.91 -0.55 3.55
CA ASN A 17 -8.13 0.17 3.15
C ASN A 17 -7.74 1.21 2.12
N LEU A 18 -8.18 1.01 0.88
CA LEU A 18 -7.81 1.90 -0.21
C LEU A 18 -8.34 3.32 -0.04
N ALA A 19 -9.35 3.50 0.79
CA ALA A 19 -9.86 4.84 1.07
C ALA A 19 -8.84 5.68 1.83
N HIS A 20 -7.86 5.05 2.47
CA HIS A 20 -6.85 5.75 3.25
C HIS A 20 -5.53 5.88 2.50
N VAL A 21 -5.49 5.47 1.24
CA VAL A 21 -4.27 5.52 0.44
C VAL A 21 -4.29 6.78 -0.39
N GLU A 22 -3.22 7.55 -0.29
CA GLU A 22 -3.09 8.77 -1.07
C GLU A 22 -2.38 8.52 -2.39
N GLU A 23 -1.32 7.72 -2.35
CA GLU A 23 -0.49 7.55 -3.52
C GLU A 23 0.23 6.21 -3.45
N ILE A 24 0.38 5.57 -4.58
CA ILE A 24 1.17 4.33 -4.69
C ILE A 24 2.18 4.57 -5.79
N THR A 25 3.46 4.40 -5.47
CA THR A 25 4.53 4.67 -6.41
C THR A 25 5.38 3.43 -6.63
N CYS A 26 6.14 3.47 -7.71
CA CYS A 26 7.12 2.44 -8.03
C CYS A 26 8.49 3.11 -8.02
N ASP A 27 9.39 2.61 -7.17
CA ASP A 27 10.72 3.22 -7.13
C ASP A 27 11.59 2.64 -8.24
N THR A 28 12.85 3.08 -8.28
CA THR A 28 13.73 2.68 -9.36
C THR A 28 14.09 1.21 -9.34
N ASP A 29 13.91 0.56 -8.20
CA ASP A 29 14.16 -0.87 -8.07
C ASP A 29 12.94 -1.71 -8.40
N GLY A 30 11.83 -1.07 -8.77
CA GLY A 30 10.59 -1.77 -9.08
C GLY A 30 9.74 -2.07 -7.87
N ARG A 31 10.13 -1.57 -6.70
CA ARG A 31 9.36 -1.82 -5.48
C ARG A 31 8.18 -0.86 -5.39
N CYS A 32 7.12 -1.36 -4.78
CA CYS A 32 5.92 -0.58 -4.55
C CYS A 32 6.02 0.14 -3.21
N VAL A 33 5.65 1.42 -3.19
CA VAL A 33 5.58 2.17 -1.95
C VAL A 33 4.17 2.72 -1.85
N ILE A 34 3.50 2.43 -0.74
CA ILE A 34 2.12 2.86 -0.50
C ILE A 34 2.15 3.98 0.54
N TYR A 35 1.69 5.16 0.16
CA TYR A 35 1.60 6.31 1.05
C TYR A 35 0.16 6.49 1.50
N PHE A 36 -0.02 6.71 2.79
CA PHE A 36 -1.36 6.86 3.35
C PHE A 36 -1.72 8.33 3.45
N ALA A 37 -3.01 8.62 3.32
CA ALA A 37 -3.51 9.98 3.21
C ALA A 37 -3.43 10.76 4.52
N PHE A 38 -3.22 10.07 5.63
CA PHE A 38 -3.13 10.74 6.92
C PHE A 38 -2.00 10.12 7.72
N SER A 39 -1.53 10.86 8.70
CA SER A 39 -0.50 10.36 9.59
C SER A 39 -1.02 10.39 11.02
N ILE A 40 -0.43 9.53 11.84
CA ILE A 40 -0.73 9.53 13.26
C ILE A 40 -0.20 10.83 13.85
N PRO A 41 -1.01 11.53 14.68
CA PRO A 41 -0.60 12.86 15.15
C PRO A 41 0.78 12.95 15.76
N ASP A 42 1.23 11.90 16.43
CA ASP A 42 2.54 11.92 17.05
C ASP A 42 3.64 11.31 16.20
N ALA A 43 3.32 10.93 14.97
CA ALA A 43 4.31 10.31 14.10
C ALA A 43 5.28 11.36 13.60
N ILE A 44 6.55 11.04 13.63
CA ILE A 44 7.58 11.90 13.11
C ILE A 44 7.79 11.67 11.63
N GLU A 45 7.47 10.46 11.18
CA GLU A 45 7.70 10.05 9.82
C GLU A 45 6.39 9.97 9.06
N GLN A 46 6.51 10.11 7.74
CA GLN A 46 5.36 9.95 6.88
C GLN A 46 4.86 8.50 6.93
N ASP A 47 3.54 8.34 6.97
CA ASP A 47 2.95 7.02 6.97
C ASP A 47 3.08 6.40 5.59
N TYR A 48 3.87 5.35 5.50
CA TYR A 48 4.00 4.62 4.26
C TYR A 48 4.33 3.17 4.57
N MET A 49 4.20 2.33 3.55
CA MET A 49 4.47 0.91 3.67
C MET A 49 5.09 0.40 2.38
N ILE A 50 6.08 -0.47 2.51
CA ILE A 50 6.68 -1.14 1.36
C ILE A 50 6.33 -2.63 1.47
N PRO A 51 5.29 -3.07 0.75
CA PRO A 51 4.89 -4.48 0.82
C PRO A 51 5.85 -5.37 0.06
N ASP A 52 5.72 -6.68 0.26
CA ASP A 52 6.51 -7.64 -0.50
C ASP A 52 6.06 -7.71 -1.95
N GLU A 53 4.81 -7.35 -2.23
CA GLU A 53 4.28 -7.37 -3.58
C GLU A 53 4.94 -6.29 -4.43
N THR A 54 5.08 -6.58 -5.72
CA THR A 54 5.61 -5.59 -6.65
C THR A 54 4.52 -4.59 -7.01
N TYR A 55 4.96 -3.49 -7.63
CA TYR A 55 4.02 -2.48 -8.09
C TYR A 55 2.98 -3.07 -9.04
N ASP A 56 3.41 -3.94 -9.96
CA ASP A 56 2.47 -4.55 -10.89
C ASP A 56 1.46 -5.43 -10.19
N GLN A 57 1.88 -6.15 -9.16
CA GLN A 57 0.96 -7.01 -8.42
C GLN A 57 -0.08 -6.18 -7.67
N ILE A 58 0.35 -5.09 -7.07
CA ILE A 58 -0.59 -4.20 -6.36
C ILE A 58 -1.56 -3.56 -7.35
N LYS A 59 -1.05 -3.12 -8.49
CA LYS A 59 -1.87 -2.50 -9.52
C LYS A 59 -2.96 -3.46 -9.99
N ARG A 60 -2.63 -4.73 -10.18
CA ARG A 60 -3.61 -5.72 -10.58
C ARG A 60 -4.68 -5.93 -9.53
N LYS A 61 -4.29 -5.97 -8.26
CA LYS A 61 -5.26 -6.13 -7.18
C LYS A 61 -6.29 -5.01 -7.20
N ILE A 62 -5.85 -3.80 -7.48
CA ILE A 62 -6.73 -2.65 -7.48
C ILE A 62 -7.63 -2.62 -8.70
N PHE A 63 -7.06 -2.82 -9.88
CA PHE A 63 -7.82 -2.62 -11.12
C PHE A 63 -8.54 -3.86 -11.59
N GLU A 64 -8.15 -5.04 -11.13
CA GLU A 64 -8.82 -6.26 -11.55
C GLU A 64 -9.80 -6.78 -10.51
N GLY A 65 -10.05 -5.99 -9.47
CA GLY A 65 -11.11 -6.33 -8.55
C GLY A 65 -10.79 -7.40 -7.53
N GLU A 66 -9.54 -7.65 -7.31
CA GLU A 66 -9.14 -8.68 -6.33
C GLU A 66 -9.11 -8.22 -4.91
#